data_32ea1c48a34a51f590cae50f0d826b28
#
_entry.id   32ea1c48a34a51f590cae50f0d826b28
#
_cell.length_a   1.000
_cell.length_b   1.000
_cell.length_c   1.000
_cell.angle_alpha   90.00
_cell.angle_beta   90.00
_cell.angle_gamma   90.00
#
_symmetry.space_group_name_H-M   'P 1'
#
loop_
_entity.id
_entity.type
_entity.pdbx_description
1 polymer ?
#
loop_
_entity_poly.entity_id
_entity_poly.type
_entity_poly.pdbx_seq_one_letter_code
_entity_poly.pdbx_strand_id
1 'polypeptide(L)'
;MTDKMTVAIAAGGTAGHINPALALAEELRDRGHHVVFVGQSRKLEGRLVPEAGFDFVPITVTGFDRSRPWTALTSLWRVNKAKRALASHFSKVGKPDAAVGFGAYVEVPLLGWCKGADVPYLLHEQNSVPGLANKMMNSHAARVCISVPAARSVFEREGDPDHVLMTGNPVRRSVIEGDRARGRKALGVPEDATLLLVFGGSLGAQHLNERVVSLKNELLSRKNLYVLHSTGADGFEETERALALTPEEAKRYRVQPYIDNMGDMLAAADLVLSRSGASSVAEIAALAVPSVLVPYPHATADHQTTNARYLVDAGAGVLCADADIDGSAFADELLHLVDDAAARDAMRQAARGLAQDRAAALLADAVEGLR
;
A
#
# COMPACT_ATOMS: atom_id res chain seq x y z
N MET A 1 15.37 19.84 -20.90
CA MET A 1 15.61 18.38 -20.75
C MET A 1 16.28 18.23 -19.40
N THR A 2 15.62 17.63 -18.43
CA THR A 2 16.25 17.27 -17.15
C THR A 2 17.37 16.26 -17.44
N ASP A 3 18.58 16.50 -16.92
CA ASP A 3 19.68 15.55 -17.07
C ASP A 3 19.31 14.22 -16.44
N LYS A 4 19.60 13.12 -17.13
CA LYS A 4 19.32 11.76 -16.62
C LYS A 4 19.98 11.54 -15.26
N MET A 5 19.20 11.02 -14.32
CA MET A 5 19.69 10.60 -13.01
C MET A 5 19.67 9.08 -12.90
N THR A 6 20.58 8.56 -12.06
CA THR A 6 20.44 7.21 -11.49
C THR A 6 19.91 7.34 -10.07
N VAL A 7 18.75 6.74 -9.79
CA VAL A 7 18.08 6.81 -8.48
C VAL A 7 18.05 5.42 -7.83
N ALA A 8 18.61 5.32 -6.62
CA ALA A 8 18.58 4.08 -5.84
C ALA A 8 17.36 4.09 -4.90
N ILE A 9 16.52 3.07 -4.98
CA ILE A 9 15.30 2.95 -4.15
C ILE A 9 15.42 1.77 -3.20
N ALA A 10 15.17 1.99 -1.92
CA ALA A 10 15.05 0.90 -0.94
C ALA A 10 13.61 0.79 -0.44
N ALA A 11 12.98 -0.34 -0.74
CA ALA A 11 11.63 -0.67 -0.29
C ALA A 11 11.54 -2.19 -0.06
N GLY A 12 10.80 -2.61 0.95
CA GLY A 12 10.68 -4.05 1.20
C GLY A 12 9.77 -4.42 2.37
N GLY A 13 9.69 -5.71 2.60
CA GLY A 13 8.92 -6.30 3.69
C GLY A 13 7.46 -6.53 3.35
N THR A 14 6.71 -5.52 2.94
CA THR A 14 5.27 -5.62 2.62
C THR A 14 4.93 -4.87 1.33
N ALA A 15 3.81 -5.24 0.71
CA ALA A 15 3.27 -4.52 -0.45
C ALA A 15 3.05 -3.02 -0.16
N GLY A 16 2.77 -2.65 1.10
CA GLY A 16 2.57 -1.28 1.53
C GLY A 16 3.78 -0.37 1.33
N HIS A 17 5.01 -0.91 1.34
CA HIS A 17 6.23 -0.16 1.03
C HIS A 17 6.65 -0.33 -0.44
N ILE A 18 6.40 -1.51 -1.01
CA ILE A 18 6.90 -1.85 -2.35
C ILE A 18 6.05 -1.19 -3.45
N ASN A 19 4.72 -1.19 -3.33
CA ASN A 19 3.84 -0.61 -4.35
C ASN A 19 4.08 0.90 -4.57
N PRO A 20 4.13 1.77 -3.53
CA PRO A 20 4.44 3.18 -3.75
C PRO A 20 5.88 3.40 -4.29
N ALA A 21 6.82 2.55 -3.93
CA ALA A 21 8.18 2.60 -4.49
C ALA A 21 8.20 2.24 -5.99
N LEU A 22 7.42 1.24 -6.40
CA LEU A 22 7.25 0.89 -7.82
C LEU A 22 6.53 2.01 -8.58
N ALA A 23 5.53 2.66 -7.99
CA ALA A 23 4.85 3.79 -8.60
C ALA A 23 5.80 4.97 -8.86
N LEU A 24 6.66 5.31 -7.90
CA LEU A 24 7.72 6.30 -8.12
C LEU A 24 8.70 5.85 -9.20
N ALA A 25 9.11 4.59 -9.20
CA ALA A 25 10.06 4.05 -10.17
C ALA A 25 9.50 4.09 -11.59
N GLU A 26 8.21 3.78 -11.78
CA GLU A 26 7.50 3.91 -13.05
C GLU A 26 7.52 5.35 -13.54
N GLU A 27 7.21 6.33 -12.68
CA GLU A 27 7.25 7.76 -13.00
C GLU A 27 8.67 8.25 -13.36
N LEU A 28 9.68 7.90 -12.56
CA LEU A 28 11.06 8.25 -12.84
C LEU A 28 11.58 7.66 -14.17
N ARG A 29 11.23 6.40 -14.46
CA ARG A 29 11.56 5.76 -15.74
C ARG A 29 10.95 6.50 -16.93
N ASP A 30 9.69 6.90 -16.81
CA ASP A 30 8.99 7.62 -17.87
C ASP A 30 9.57 9.02 -18.10
N ARG A 31 10.14 9.65 -17.06
CA ARG A 31 10.94 10.88 -17.17
C ARG A 31 12.35 10.65 -17.74
N GLY A 32 12.73 9.39 -17.99
CA GLY A 32 14.00 9.00 -18.60
C GLY A 32 15.13 8.74 -17.61
N HIS A 33 14.85 8.68 -16.31
CA HIS A 33 15.82 8.32 -15.28
C HIS A 33 16.06 6.82 -15.23
N HIS A 34 17.25 6.44 -14.72
CA HIS A 34 17.58 5.04 -14.41
C HIS A 34 17.28 4.76 -12.95
N VAL A 35 16.55 3.68 -12.70
CA VAL A 35 16.16 3.29 -11.33
C VAL A 35 16.74 1.93 -10.99
N VAL A 36 17.38 1.83 -9.82
CA VAL A 36 17.89 0.59 -9.26
C VAL A 36 17.31 0.36 -7.86
N PHE A 37 16.72 -0.81 -7.65
CA PHE A 37 16.20 -1.18 -6.34
C PHE A 37 17.24 -1.91 -5.50
N VAL A 38 17.18 -1.67 -4.19
CA VAL A 38 17.95 -2.39 -3.18
C VAL A 38 16.98 -3.09 -2.24
N GLY A 39 17.11 -4.42 -2.09
CA GLY A 39 16.16 -5.20 -1.31
C GLY A 39 16.61 -6.62 -1.02
N GLN A 40 15.75 -7.43 -0.43
CA GLN A 40 16.01 -8.83 -0.10
C GLN A 40 15.43 -9.76 -1.17
N SER A 41 16.28 -10.55 -1.84
CA SER A 41 15.87 -11.45 -2.93
C SER A 41 14.85 -12.53 -2.53
N ARG A 42 14.80 -12.90 -1.25
CA ARG A 42 13.88 -13.93 -0.73
C ARG A 42 12.55 -13.37 -0.20
N LYS A 43 12.34 -12.07 -0.31
CA LYS A 43 11.13 -11.38 0.13
C LYS A 43 10.32 -10.91 -1.08
N LEU A 44 9.20 -10.27 -0.81
CA LEU A 44 8.25 -9.83 -1.82
C LEU A 44 8.88 -8.90 -2.87
N GLU A 45 9.76 -8.01 -2.45
CA GLU A 45 10.51 -7.11 -3.33
C GLU A 45 11.40 -7.84 -4.33
N GLY A 46 11.99 -8.97 -3.92
CA GLY A 46 12.83 -9.81 -4.80
C GLY A 46 12.06 -10.46 -5.95
N ARG A 47 10.73 -10.51 -5.89
CA ARG A 47 9.83 -10.97 -6.95
C ARG A 47 9.24 -9.79 -7.73
N LEU A 48 8.56 -8.87 -7.03
CA LEU A 48 7.79 -7.81 -7.67
C LEU A 48 8.64 -6.80 -8.45
N VAL A 49 9.86 -6.49 -7.97
CA VAL A 49 10.71 -5.50 -8.63
C VAL A 49 11.24 -5.99 -9.99
N PRO A 50 11.82 -7.21 -10.11
CA PRO A 50 12.21 -7.76 -11.41
C PRO A 50 11.00 -7.98 -12.34
N GLU A 51 9.85 -8.43 -11.82
CA GLU A 51 8.61 -8.57 -12.61
C GLU A 51 8.16 -7.23 -13.22
N ALA A 52 8.41 -6.10 -12.52
CA ALA A 52 8.15 -4.77 -13.02
C ALA A 52 9.24 -4.22 -13.97
N GLY A 53 10.30 -5.00 -14.23
CA GLY A 53 11.38 -4.67 -15.18
C GLY A 53 12.41 -3.68 -14.66
N PHE A 54 12.61 -3.60 -13.33
CA PHE A 54 13.64 -2.76 -12.71
C PHE A 54 14.87 -3.56 -12.27
N ASP A 55 16.03 -2.91 -12.33
CA ASP A 55 17.28 -3.47 -11.81
C ASP A 55 17.19 -3.66 -10.29
N PHE A 56 17.75 -4.79 -9.82
CA PHE A 56 17.66 -5.19 -8.43
C PHE A 56 19.02 -5.59 -7.84
N VAL A 57 19.41 -4.93 -6.78
CA VAL A 57 20.63 -5.21 -6.01
C VAL A 57 20.27 -5.94 -4.72
N PRO A 58 20.57 -7.24 -4.61
CA PRO A 58 20.21 -8.01 -3.44
C PRO A 58 21.10 -7.68 -2.24
N ILE A 59 20.46 -7.47 -1.10
CA ILE A 59 21.13 -7.35 0.20
C ILE A 59 20.53 -8.35 1.21
N THR A 60 21.24 -8.60 2.29
CA THR A 60 20.73 -9.41 3.40
C THR A 60 20.71 -8.60 4.67
N VAL A 61 19.52 -8.34 5.19
CA VAL A 61 19.30 -7.64 6.45
C VAL A 61 18.26 -8.35 7.29
N THR A 62 18.28 -8.11 8.59
CA THR A 62 17.21 -8.53 9.52
C THR A 62 16.88 -7.36 10.41
N GLY A 63 15.59 -7.16 10.62
CA GLY A 63 15.13 -6.20 11.60
C GLY A 63 15.60 -6.51 13.00
N PHE A 64 15.63 -5.50 13.83
CA PHE A 64 15.86 -5.65 15.26
C PHE A 64 14.57 -6.15 15.94
N ASP A 65 14.70 -7.29 16.63
CA ASP A 65 13.62 -7.83 17.46
C ASP A 65 13.69 -7.23 18.87
N ARG A 66 12.71 -6.38 19.20
CA ARG A 66 12.65 -5.72 20.52
C ARG A 66 12.51 -6.70 21.69
N SER A 67 11.93 -7.87 21.45
CA SER A 67 11.80 -8.93 22.46
C SER A 67 13.12 -9.67 22.73
N ARG A 68 14.12 -9.50 21.83
CA ARG A 68 15.42 -10.19 21.86
C ARG A 68 16.57 -9.19 21.67
N PRO A 69 16.95 -8.42 22.72
CA PRO A 69 17.94 -7.33 22.62
C PRO A 69 19.30 -7.75 22.03
N TRP A 70 19.72 -9.01 22.24
CA TRP A 70 20.96 -9.54 21.71
C TRP A 70 20.97 -9.63 20.16
N THR A 71 19.80 -9.60 19.52
CA THR A 71 19.72 -9.55 18.04
C THR A 71 20.20 -8.22 17.49
N ALA A 72 20.34 -7.17 18.29
CA ALA A 72 20.85 -5.87 17.88
C ALA A 72 22.27 -5.95 17.31
N LEU A 73 23.17 -6.70 17.97
CA LEU A 73 24.56 -6.85 17.49
C LEU A 73 24.61 -7.56 16.12
N THR A 74 23.82 -8.61 15.94
CA THR A 74 23.75 -9.34 14.67
C THR A 74 23.10 -8.51 13.58
N SER A 75 22.08 -7.72 13.91
CA SER A 75 21.44 -6.78 12.98
C SER A 75 22.41 -5.69 12.53
N LEU A 76 23.13 -5.08 13.47
CA LEU A 76 24.15 -4.07 13.17
C LEU A 76 25.29 -4.62 12.29
N TRP A 77 25.76 -5.84 12.59
CA TRP A 77 26.77 -6.50 11.76
C TRP A 77 26.26 -6.73 10.32
N ARG A 78 25.00 -7.19 10.16
CA ARG A 78 24.37 -7.39 8.84
C ARG A 78 24.18 -6.08 8.09
N VAL A 79 23.76 -5.00 8.76
CA VAL A 79 23.66 -3.66 8.16
C VAL A 79 25.04 -3.21 7.63
N ASN A 80 26.12 -3.35 8.44
CA ASN A 80 27.45 -2.97 8.02
C ASN A 80 27.97 -3.85 6.85
N LYS A 81 27.64 -5.14 6.84
CA LYS A 81 27.96 -6.04 5.72
C LYS A 81 27.23 -5.61 4.44
N ALA A 82 25.93 -5.28 4.55
CA ALA A 82 25.15 -4.77 3.41
C ALA A 82 25.68 -3.44 2.90
N LYS A 83 26.05 -2.49 3.78
CA LYS A 83 26.71 -1.22 3.38
C LYS A 83 28.00 -1.44 2.58
N ARG A 84 28.84 -2.38 3.00
CA ARG A 84 30.07 -2.73 2.27
C ARG A 84 29.76 -3.36 0.90
N ALA A 85 28.75 -4.21 0.81
CA ALA A 85 28.31 -4.79 -0.45
C ALA A 85 27.80 -3.72 -1.43
N LEU A 86 27.01 -2.76 -0.94
CA LEU A 86 26.54 -1.62 -1.73
C LEU A 86 27.72 -0.72 -2.18
N ALA A 87 28.68 -0.43 -1.28
CA ALA A 87 29.88 0.33 -1.65
C ALA A 87 30.66 -0.39 -2.76
N SER A 88 30.85 -1.72 -2.67
CA SER A 88 31.51 -2.50 -3.72
C SER A 88 30.71 -2.56 -5.02
N HIS A 89 29.38 -2.59 -4.96
CA HIS A 89 28.53 -2.57 -6.14
C HIS A 89 28.65 -1.22 -6.85
N PHE A 90 28.37 -0.13 -6.14
CA PHE A 90 28.36 1.22 -6.71
C PHE A 90 29.75 1.74 -7.10
N SER A 91 30.84 1.19 -6.56
CA SER A 91 32.18 1.49 -7.06
C SER A 91 32.44 0.94 -8.47
N LYS A 92 31.69 -0.07 -8.90
CA LYS A 92 31.83 -0.71 -10.23
C LYS A 92 30.89 -0.13 -11.28
N VAL A 93 29.65 0.23 -10.87
CA VAL A 93 28.61 0.69 -11.79
C VAL A 93 28.38 2.20 -11.76
N GLY A 94 29.01 2.91 -10.85
CA GLY A 94 28.79 4.34 -10.59
C GLY A 94 27.88 4.59 -9.38
N LYS A 95 28.08 5.72 -8.70
CA LYS A 95 27.20 6.15 -7.60
C LYS A 95 25.85 6.58 -8.16
N PRO A 96 24.73 6.32 -7.48
CA PRO A 96 23.47 6.96 -7.81
C PRO A 96 23.54 8.46 -7.48
N ASP A 97 22.79 9.26 -8.23
CA ASP A 97 22.69 10.71 -8.02
C ASP A 97 21.85 11.05 -6.80
N ALA A 98 20.86 10.19 -6.51
CA ALA A 98 19.98 10.31 -5.34
C ALA A 98 19.51 8.94 -4.86
N ALA A 99 19.02 8.88 -3.62
CA ALA A 99 18.37 7.69 -3.09
C ALA A 99 17.02 8.01 -2.44
N VAL A 100 16.12 7.00 -2.39
CA VAL A 100 14.82 7.10 -1.73
C VAL A 100 14.60 5.91 -0.82
N GLY A 101 14.26 6.18 0.44
CA GLY A 101 13.81 5.17 1.40
C GLY A 101 12.29 5.18 1.54
N PHE A 102 11.68 4.00 1.46
CA PHE A 102 10.24 3.82 1.62
C PHE A 102 9.86 3.20 2.98
N GLY A 103 10.72 3.34 3.98
CA GLY A 103 10.55 2.65 5.25
C GLY A 103 11.00 1.18 5.15
N ALA A 104 10.66 0.41 6.15
CA ALA A 104 11.19 -0.91 6.41
C ALA A 104 12.72 -0.93 6.67
N TYR A 105 13.16 -2.00 7.31
CA TYR A 105 14.55 -2.09 7.76
C TYR A 105 15.57 -2.22 6.60
N VAL A 106 15.08 -2.51 5.40
CA VAL A 106 15.90 -2.67 4.19
C VAL A 106 16.52 -1.34 3.72
N GLU A 107 15.93 -0.19 4.06
CA GLU A 107 16.47 1.13 3.67
C GLU A 107 17.71 1.52 4.47
N VAL A 108 17.84 1.06 5.72
CA VAL A 108 18.91 1.48 6.64
C VAL A 108 20.31 1.28 6.06
N PRO A 109 20.67 0.14 5.43
CA PRO A 109 21.98 0.01 4.80
C PRO A 109 22.19 0.90 3.58
N LEU A 110 21.18 1.10 2.72
CA LEU A 110 21.31 2.00 1.57
C LEU A 110 21.54 3.44 2.03
N LEU A 111 20.61 3.97 2.83
CA LEU A 111 20.68 5.36 3.28
C LEU A 111 21.88 5.62 4.19
N GLY A 112 22.22 4.64 5.03
CA GLY A 112 23.42 4.71 5.84
C GLY A 112 24.74 4.66 5.02
N TRP A 113 24.72 4.05 3.83
CA TRP A 113 25.84 4.13 2.87
C TRP A 113 25.83 5.49 2.16
N CYS A 114 24.67 5.97 1.70
CA CYS A 114 24.52 7.27 1.06
C CYS A 114 25.10 8.39 1.90
N LYS A 115 24.84 8.41 3.22
CA LYS A 115 25.43 9.38 4.15
C LYS A 115 26.97 9.43 4.08
N GLY A 116 27.62 8.28 3.96
CA GLY A 116 29.09 8.20 3.91
C GLY A 116 29.69 8.39 2.51
N ALA A 117 28.85 8.39 1.47
CA ALA A 117 29.23 8.51 0.07
C ALA A 117 28.82 9.87 -0.52
N ASP A 118 28.27 10.78 0.29
CA ASP A 118 27.74 12.09 -0.12
C ASP A 118 26.70 11.97 -1.25
N VAL A 119 25.80 10.98 -1.13
CA VAL A 119 24.63 10.81 -1.98
C VAL A 119 23.41 11.36 -1.25
N PRO A 120 22.74 12.39 -1.77
CA PRO A 120 21.54 12.93 -1.14
C PRO A 120 20.42 11.89 -1.18
N TYR A 121 19.57 11.90 -0.14
CA TYR A 121 18.41 11.01 -0.12
C TYR A 121 17.20 11.68 0.51
N LEU A 122 16.04 11.19 0.11
CA LEU A 122 14.79 11.48 0.78
C LEU A 122 14.11 10.23 1.33
N LEU A 123 13.18 10.46 2.23
CA LEU A 123 12.33 9.45 2.82
C LEU A 123 10.90 9.63 2.32
N HIS A 124 10.21 8.53 2.14
CA HIS A 124 8.76 8.54 1.94
C HIS A 124 8.08 7.78 3.08
N GLU A 125 7.12 8.44 3.76
CA GLU A 125 6.32 7.82 4.82
C GLU A 125 4.88 7.64 4.36
N GLN A 126 4.43 6.39 4.30
CA GLN A 126 3.10 6.03 3.82
C GLN A 126 2.03 6.13 4.91
N ASN A 127 2.43 5.91 6.15
CA ASN A 127 1.50 5.78 7.27
C ASN A 127 1.36 7.09 8.05
N SER A 128 0.24 7.23 8.70
CA SER A 128 -0.02 8.30 9.65
C SER A 128 0.89 8.26 10.89
N VAL A 129 1.31 7.08 11.30
CA VAL A 129 2.29 6.87 12.37
C VAL A 129 3.60 6.39 11.75
N PRO A 130 4.66 7.25 11.76
CA PRO A 130 5.91 6.94 11.11
C PRO A 130 6.64 5.72 11.64
N GLY A 131 7.20 4.94 10.71
CA GLY A 131 8.02 3.78 11.00
C GLY A 131 9.35 4.12 11.66
N LEU A 132 9.92 3.17 12.42
CA LEU A 132 11.19 3.36 13.12
C LEU A 132 12.35 3.62 12.16
N ALA A 133 12.38 2.97 11.01
CA ALA A 133 13.44 3.14 10.02
C ALA A 133 13.47 4.58 9.51
N ASN A 134 12.33 5.13 9.06
CA ASN A 134 12.22 6.53 8.65
C ASN A 134 12.64 7.50 9.77
N LYS A 135 12.21 7.26 11.02
CA LYS A 135 12.63 8.08 12.17
C LYS A 135 14.15 8.07 12.36
N MET A 136 14.78 6.92 12.25
CA MET A 136 16.24 6.78 12.38
C MET A 136 17.01 7.48 11.27
N MET A 137 16.48 7.44 10.05
CA MET A 137 17.16 8.01 8.87
C MET A 137 16.85 9.49 8.65
N ASN A 138 15.86 10.07 9.35
CA ASN A 138 15.45 11.46 9.19
C ASN A 138 16.61 12.47 9.34
N SER A 139 17.52 12.26 10.30
CA SER A 139 18.55 13.27 10.66
C SER A 139 19.44 13.73 9.51
N HIS A 140 19.58 12.94 8.45
CA HIS A 140 20.43 13.24 7.28
C HIS A 140 19.63 13.21 5.97
N ALA A 141 18.31 12.99 6.02
CA ALA A 141 17.46 13.10 4.85
C ALA A 141 17.41 14.54 4.37
N ALA A 142 17.55 14.76 3.08
CA ALA A 142 17.40 16.09 2.49
C ALA A 142 15.94 16.56 2.61
N ARG A 143 14.98 15.62 2.42
CA ARG A 143 13.55 15.86 2.54
C ARG A 143 12.86 14.61 3.10
N VAL A 144 11.69 14.79 3.71
CA VAL A 144 10.76 13.73 4.06
C VAL A 144 9.43 13.99 3.36
N CYS A 145 9.06 13.09 2.47
CA CYS A 145 7.77 13.12 1.79
C CYS A 145 6.77 12.30 2.57
N ILE A 146 5.61 12.88 2.88
CA ILE A 146 4.57 12.23 3.68
C ILE A 146 3.29 12.05 2.89
N SER A 147 2.56 10.97 3.21
CA SER A 147 1.28 10.64 2.56
C SER A 147 0.09 11.33 3.22
N VAL A 148 0.17 11.57 4.52
CA VAL A 148 -0.92 12.16 5.32
C VAL A 148 -0.37 13.21 6.30
N PRO A 149 -1.15 14.28 6.59
CA PRO A 149 -0.70 15.38 7.46
C PRO A 149 -0.27 14.93 8.86
N ALA A 150 -0.89 13.88 9.41
CA ALA A 150 -0.64 13.38 10.77
C ALA A 150 0.83 12.97 11.00
N ALA A 151 1.57 12.60 9.96
CA ALA A 151 2.98 12.23 10.06
C ALA A 151 3.94 13.43 10.18
N ARG A 152 3.48 14.65 9.86
CA ARG A 152 4.32 15.84 9.70
C ARG A 152 5.14 16.17 10.96
N SER A 153 4.49 16.30 12.11
CA SER A 153 5.11 16.74 13.36
C SER A 153 6.28 15.86 13.84
N VAL A 154 6.36 14.62 13.37
CA VAL A 154 7.43 13.68 13.75
C VAL A 154 8.72 13.99 13.00
N PHE A 155 8.63 14.62 11.82
CA PHE A 155 9.76 14.85 10.92
C PHE A 155 10.18 16.32 10.81
N GLU A 156 9.34 17.26 11.27
CA GLU A 156 9.63 18.69 11.23
C GLU A 156 10.99 19.00 11.87
N ARG A 157 11.68 19.99 11.28
CA ARG A 157 12.94 20.52 11.80
C ARG A 157 12.80 22.01 12.04
N GLU A 158 13.27 22.45 13.18
CA GLU A 158 13.32 23.88 13.48
C GLU A 158 14.21 24.61 12.45
N GLY A 159 13.68 25.67 11.87
CA GLY A 159 14.38 26.46 10.87
C GLY A 159 14.38 25.91 9.44
N ASP A 160 13.75 24.75 9.19
CA ASP A 160 13.62 24.16 7.84
C ASP A 160 12.15 23.75 7.55
N PRO A 161 11.27 24.70 7.22
CA PRO A 161 9.86 24.44 6.96
C PRO A 161 9.63 23.55 5.73
N ASP A 162 10.59 23.54 4.80
CA ASP A 162 10.52 22.76 3.56
C ASP A 162 11.07 21.33 3.72
N HIS A 163 11.53 20.96 4.92
CA HIS A 163 12.03 19.61 5.16
C HIS A 163 10.96 18.53 4.95
N VAL A 164 9.70 18.84 5.28
CA VAL A 164 8.57 17.90 5.17
C VAL A 164 7.63 18.35 4.05
N LEU A 165 7.55 17.53 3.01
CA LEU A 165 6.70 17.75 1.84
C LEU A 165 5.48 16.82 1.88
N MET A 166 4.31 17.38 1.63
CA MET A 166 3.07 16.60 1.45
C MET A 166 2.98 16.17 -0.02
N THR A 167 3.35 14.92 -0.32
CA THR A 167 3.31 14.38 -1.69
C THR A 167 2.13 13.44 -1.92
N GLY A 168 1.57 12.90 -0.85
CA GLY A 168 0.62 11.80 -0.95
C GLY A 168 1.32 10.44 -1.05
N ASN A 169 0.52 9.37 -1.11
CA ASN A 169 1.02 8.01 -1.28
C ASN A 169 0.95 7.60 -2.76
N PRO A 170 2.07 7.38 -3.44
CA PRO A 170 2.08 6.99 -4.83
C PRO A 170 1.29 5.70 -5.08
N VAL A 171 0.39 5.76 -6.05
CA VAL A 171 -0.40 4.61 -6.52
C VAL A 171 0.13 4.20 -7.89
N ARG A 172 0.27 2.90 -8.11
CA ARG A 172 0.77 2.36 -9.39
C ARG A 172 -0.17 2.74 -10.54
N ARG A 173 0.42 3.03 -11.70
CA ARG A 173 -0.34 3.38 -12.91
C ARG A 173 -1.36 2.30 -13.28
N SER A 174 -0.98 1.02 -13.16
CA SER A 174 -1.87 -0.11 -13.40
C SER A 174 -3.13 -0.11 -12.51
N VAL A 175 -3.11 0.57 -11.35
CA VAL A 175 -4.29 0.77 -10.52
C VAL A 175 -5.07 2.00 -10.95
N ILE A 176 -4.39 3.14 -11.16
CA ILE A 176 -5.04 4.40 -11.58
C ILE A 176 -5.76 4.25 -12.92
N GLU A 177 -5.18 3.50 -13.86
CA GLU A 177 -5.73 3.20 -15.18
C GLU A 177 -6.72 2.01 -15.16
N GLY A 178 -7.18 1.61 -13.98
CA GLY A 178 -8.21 0.59 -13.82
C GLY A 178 -9.49 0.95 -14.57
N ASP A 179 -10.04 -0.02 -15.29
CA ASP A 179 -11.22 0.18 -16.15
C ASP A 179 -12.42 -0.61 -15.61
N ARG A 180 -13.52 0.11 -15.35
CA ARG A 180 -14.76 -0.48 -14.82
C ARG A 180 -15.35 -1.51 -15.75
N ALA A 181 -15.44 -1.22 -17.05
CA ALA A 181 -16.06 -2.13 -18.01
C ALA A 181 -15.21 -3.40 -18.20
N ARG A 182 -13.89 -3.25 -18.23
CA ARG A 182 -12.95 -4.39 -18.30
C ARG A 182 -13.04 -5.28 -17.05
N GLY A 183 -13.09 -4.68 -15.86
CA GLY A 183 -13.24 -5.42 -14.60
C GLY A 183 -14.58 -6.15 -14.52
N ARG A 184 -15.68 -5.47 -14.81
CA ARG A 184 -17.02 -6.09 -14.79
C ARG A 184 -17.15 -7.21 -15.81
N LYS A 185 -16.63 -7.02 -17.03
CA LYS A 185 -16.58 -8.06 -18.07
C LYS A 185 -15.80 -9.30 -17.62
N ALA A 186 -14.63 -9.11 -16.99
CA ALA A 186 -13.81 -10.22 -16.48
C ALA A 186 -14.53 -11.04 -15.38
N LEU A 187 -15.36 -10.37 -14.59
CA LEU A 187 -16.15 -11.00 -13.53
C LEU A 187 -17.53 -11.49 -14.00
N GLY A 188 -18.00 -11.09 -15.20
CA GLY A 188 -19.35 -11.36 -15.68
C GLY A 188 -20.41 -10.63 -14.86
N VAL A 189 -20.09 -9.45 -14.33
CA VAL A 189 -21.01 -8.60 -13.53
C VAL A 189 -21.79 -7.69 -14.47
N PRO A 190 -23.14 -7.72 -14.47
CA PRO A 190 -23.99 -6.81 -15.23
C PRO A 190 -23.76 -5.34 -14.83
N GLU A 191 -23.99 -4.41 -15.76
CA GLU A 191 -23.79 -2.98 -15.51
C GLU A 191 -24.67 -2.40 -14.39
N ASP A 192 -25.89 -2.91 -14.26
CA ASP A 192 -26.88 -2.51 -13.27
C ASP A 192 -26.75 -3.25 -11.91
N ALA A 193 -25.81 -4.21 -11.82
CA ALA A 193 -25.58 -4.95 -10.58
C ALA A 193 -24.65 -4.18 -9.64
N THR A 194 -24.79 -4.43 -8.33
CA THR A 194 -23.85 -3.96 -7.30
C THR A 194 -22.71 -4.96 -7.16
N LEU A 195 -21.44 -4.49 -7.20
CA LEU A 195 -20.27 -5.31 -6.91
C LEU A 195 -19.65 -4.91 -5.57
N LEU A 196 -19.68 -5.84 -4.63
CA LEU A 196 -18.93 -5.77 -3.37
C LEU A 196 -17.58 -6.45 -3.56
N LEU A 197 -16.51 -5.67 -3.37
CA LEU A 197 -15.13 -6.17 -3.35
C LEU A 197 -14.64 -6.28 -1.92
N VAL A 198 -14.24 -7.48 -1.50
CA VAL A 198 -13.72 -7.77 -0.15
C VAL A 198 -12.27 -8.19 -0.22
N PHE A 199 -11.38 -7.55 0.58
CA PHE A 199 -9.99 -7.97 0.69
C PHE A 199 -9.33 -7.54 2.00
N GLY A 200 -8.41 -8.36 2.52
CA GLY A 200 -7.67 -8.13 3.75
C GLY A 200 -6.26 -7.55 3.57
N GLY A 201 -5.87 -7.22 2.32
CA GLY A 201 -4.49 -6.94 1.94
C GLY A 201 -3.73 -8.22 1.53
N SER A 202 -2.42 -8.10 1.27
CA SER A 202 -1.59 -9.19 0.69
C SER A 202 -1.48 -10.47 1.54
N LEU A 203 -1.70 -10.36 2.84
CA LEU A 203 -1.66 -11.51 3.77
C LEU A 203 -3.05 -12.06 4.09
N GLY A 204 -4.11 -11.41 3.59
CA GLY A 204 -5.48 -11.73 3.97
C GLY A 204 -5.87 -11.16 5.34
N ALA A 205 -7.07 -11.49 5.79
CA ALA A 205 -7.62 -11.08 7.09
C ALA A 205 -8.62 -12.13 7.56
N GLN A 206 -8.16 -13.10 8.33
CA GLN A 206 -8.97 -14.27 8.72
C GLN A 206 -10.30 -13.87 9.35
N HIS A 207 -10.30 -13.03 10.39
CA HIS A 207 -11.52 -12.59 11.06
C HIS A 207 -12.52 -11.89 10.10
N LEU A 208 -12.02 -11.06 9.18
CA LEU A 208 -12.84 -10.43 8.16
C LEU A 208 -13.42 -11.47 7.19
N ASN A 209 -12.60 -12.46 6.77
CA ASN A 209 -13.05 -13.55 5.91
C ASN A 209 -14.19 -14.35 6.57
N GLU A 210 -13.99 -14.76 7.84
CA GLU A 210 -14.97 -15.50 8.63
C GLU A 210 -16.28 -14.72 8.74
N ARG A 211 -16.20 -13.42 9.02
CA ARG A 211 -17.37 -12.56 9.12
C ARG A 211 -18.15 -12.47 7.81
N VAL A 212 -17.45 -12.25 6.68
CA VAL A 212 -18.11 -12.17 5.37
C VAL A 212 -18.75 -13.52 4.98
N VAL A 213 -18.09 -14.63 5.30
CA VAL A 213 -18.66 -15.97 5.14
C VAL A 213 -19.97 -16.13 5.93
N SER A 214 -20.01 -15.67 7.18
CA SER A 214 -21.21 -15.74 8.02
C SER A 214 -22.41 -14.96 7.45
N LEU A 215 -22.13 -13.90 6.66
CA LEU A 215 -23.14 -13.07 5.98
C LEU A 215 -23.52 -13.59 4.58
N LYS A 216 -23.04 -14.77 4.16
CA LYS A 216 -23.29 -15.33 2.83
C LYS A 216 -24.77 -15.28 2.43
N ASN A 217 -25.64 -15.75 3.29
CA ASN A 217 -27.07 -15.89 2.97
C ASN A 217 -27.73 -14.51 2.79
N GLU A 218 -27.41 -13.57 3.67
CA GLU A 218 -27.90 -12.19 3.62
C GLU A 218 -27.40 -11.48 2.35
N LEU A 219 -26.13 -11.64 2.00
CA LEU A 219 -25.56 -11.09 0.78
C LEU A 219 -26.22 -11.69 -0.46
N LEU A 220 -26.30 -13.02 -0.56
CA LEU A 220 -26.83 -13.72 -1.73
C LEU A 220 -28.36 -13.66 -1.86
N SER A 221 -29.09 -13.28 -0.80
CA SER A 221 -30.53 -12.98 -0.88
C SER A 221 -30.82 -11.79 -1.82
N ARG A 222 -29.85 -10.90 -2.03
CA ARG A 222 -29.89 -9.76 -2.95
C ARG A 222 -29.56 -10.24 -4.36
N LYS A 223 -30.58 -10.38 -5.20
CA LYS A 223 -30.44 -10.98 -6.55
C LYS A 223 -29.46 -10.22 -7.46
N ASN A 224 -29.30 -8.90 -7.25
CA ASN A 224 -28.46 -8.03 -8.05
C ASN A 224 -27.10 -7.72 -7.39
N LEU A 225 -26.71 -8.47 -6.35
CA LEU A 225 -25.41 -8.36 -5.70
C LEU A 225 -24.45 -9.43 -6.23
N TYR A 226 -23.25 -8.96 -6.57
CA TYR A 226 -22.07 -9.77 -6.89
C TYR A 226 -20.99 -9.50 -5.83
N VAL A 227 -20.27 -10.55 -5.46
CA VAL A 227 -19.18 -10.45 -4.47
C VAL A 227 -17.90 -11.00 -5.08
N LEU A 228 -16.83 -10.22 -5.00
CA LEU A 228 -15.48 -10.67 -5.23
C LEU A 228 -14.72 -10.65 -3.91
N HIS A 229 -14.30 -11.81 -3.42
CA HIS A 229 -13.67 -11.96 -2.12
C HIS A 229 -12.23 -12.48 -2.28
N SER A 230 -11.24 -11.64 -1.99
CA SER A 230 -9.82 -12.00 -1.94
C SER A 230 -9.41 -12.27 -0.50
N THR A 231 -9.17 -13.53 -0.20
CA THR A 231 -8.99 -14.02 1.17
C THR A 231 -7.56 -13.98 1.69
N GLY A 232 -6.58 -13.78 0.80
CA GLY A 232 -5.19 -14.13 1.06
C GLY A 232 -4.93 -15.63 0.81
N ALA A 233 -3.69 -15.98 0.49
CA ALA A 233 -3.34 -17.36 0.16
C ALA A 233 -3.61 -18.33 1.32
N ASP A 234 -3.30 -17.91 2.55
CA ASP A 234 -3.44 -18.76 3.73
C ASP A 234 -4.91 -19.01 4.13
N GLY A 235 -5.80 -18.04 3.84
CA GLY A 235 -7.22 -18.14 4.17
C GLY A 235 -8.11 -18.76 3.08
N PHE A 236 -7.56 -19.03 1.89
CA PHE A 236 -8.35 -19.37 0.71
C PHE A 236 -9.11 -20.70 0.86
N GLU A 237 -8.41 -21.79 1.15
CA GLU A 237 -9.02 -23.12 1.24
C GLU A 237 -10.08 -23.22 2.34
N GLU A 238 -9.84 -22.56 3.48
CA GLU A 238 -10.78 -22.52 4.59
C GLU A 238 -12.04 -21.74 4.23
N THR A 239 -11.86 -20.54 3.65
CA THR A 239 -12.98 -19.68 3.22
C THR A 239 -13.82 -20.37 2.12
N GLU A 240 -13.18 -20.97 1.11
CA GLU A 240 -13.87 -21.68 0.04
C GLU A 240 -14.72 -22.82 0.58
N ARG A 241 -14.14 -23.62 1.50
CA ARG A 241 -14.84 -24.73 2.16
C ARG A 241 -16.00 -24.25 3.02
N ALA A 242 -15.82 -23.18 3.78
CA ALA A 242 -16.85 -22.63 4.66
C ALA A 242 -18.00 -21.98 3.89
N LEU A 243 -17.72 -21.34 2.75
CA LEU A 243 -18.74 -20.79 1.85
C LEU A 243 -19.63 -21.90 1.26
N ALA A 244 -19.06 -23.06 0.93
CA ALA A 244 -19.79 -24.19 0.35
C ALA A 244 -20.78 -23.74 -0.75
N LEU A 245 -20.29 -22.96 -1.72
CA LEU A 245 -21.12 -22.35 -2.76
C LEU A 245 -21.71 -23.41 -3.69
N THR A 246 -23.00 -23.32 -3.93
CA THR A 246 -23.64 -24.06 -5.02
C THR A 246 -23.17 -23.50 -6.37
N PRO A 247 -23.29 -24.27 -7.48
CA PRO A 247 -22.94 -23.76 -8.81
C PRO A 247 -23.67 -22.47 -9.21
N GLU A 248 -24.88 -22.26 -8.72
CA GLU A 248 -25.65 -21.04 -8.98
C GLU A 248 -25.16 -19.86 -8.16
N GLU A 249 -24.85 -20.06 -6.88
CA GLU A 249 -24.25 -19.04 -6.02
C GLU A 249 -22.87 -18.61 -6.52
N ALA A 250 -22.05 -19.55 -7.01
CA ALA A 250 -20.73 -19.29 -7.55
C ALA A 250 -20.73 -18.38 -8.81
N LYS A 251 -21.87 -18.20 -9.46
CA LYS A 251 -22.01 -17.20 -10.54
C LYS A 251 -21.96 -15.76 -10.03
N ARG A 252 -22.36 -15.54 -8.77
CA ARG A 252 -22.44 -14.22 -8.15
C ARG A 252 -21.49 -14.00 -6.98
N TYR A 253 -20.90 -15.05 -6.43
CA TYR A 253 -19.91 -14.97 -5.37
C TYR A 253 -18.63 -15.67 -5.81
N ARG A 254 -17.57 -14.89 -6.06
CA ARG A 254 -16.25 -15.40 -6.42
C ARG A 254 -15.31 -15.24 -5.25
N VAL A 255 -14.64 -16.33 -4.88
CA VAL A 255 -13.57 -16.33 -3.89
C VAL A 255 -12.24 -16.64 -4.59
N GLN A 256 -11.20 -15.94 -4.22
CA GLN A 256 -9.86 -16.15 -4.78
C GLN A 256 -8.76 -15.78 -3.77
N PRO A 257 -7.59 -16.43 -3.84
CA PRO A 257 -6.51 -16.17 -2.88
C PRO A 257 -5.89 -14.78 -3.06
N TYR A 258 -5.85 -14.26 -4.28
CA TYR A 258 -5.20 -12.99 -4.62
C TYR A 258 -5.82 -12.37 -5.86
N ILE A 259 -5.78 -11.05 -5.94
CA ILE A 259 -6.22 -10.26 -7.09
C ILE A 259 -4.99 -9.69 -7.80
N ASP A 260 -4.67 -10.18 -9.00
CA ASP A 260 -3.54 -9.68 -9.80
C ASP A 260 -3.84 -8.33 -10.45
N ASN A 261 -5.09 -8.12 -10.88
CA ASN A 261 -5.55 -6.89 -11.54
C ASN A 261 -6.41 -6.05 -10.60
N MET A 262 -5.82 -5.56 -9.50
CA MET A 262 -6.53 -4.79 -8.49
C MET A 262 -7.14 -3.50 -9.05
N GLY A 263 -6.49 -2.84 -10.02
CA GLY A 263 -6.99 -1.61 -10.63
C GLY A 263 -8.37 -1.80 -11.26
N ASP A 264 -8.52 -2.81 -12.12
CA ASP A 264 -9.81 -3.09 -12.76
C ASP A 264 -10.87 -3.54 -11.74
N MET A 265 -10.47 -4.29 -10.72
CA MET A 265 -11.41 -4.78 -9.70
C MET A 265 -11.91 -3.63 -8.80
N LEU A 266 -11.04 -2.71 -8.41
CA LEU A 266 -11.42 -1.49 -7.68
C LEU A 266 -12.30 -0.58 -8.55
N ALA A 267 -11.93 -0.37 -9.82
CA ALA A 267 -12.74 0.43 -10.75
C ALA A 267 -14.13 -0.19 -11.01
N ALA A 268 -14.22 -1.53 -11.02
CA ALA A 268 -15.47 -2.27 -11.17
C ALA A 268 -16.36 -2.24 -9.93
N ALA A 269 -15.77 -2.09 -8.74
CA ALA A 269 -16.46 -2.15 -7.46
C ALA A 269 -17.41 -0.96 -7.23
N ASP A 270 -18.54 -1.23 -6.62
CA ASP A 270 -19.47 -0.22 -6.12
C ASP A 270 -19.28 0.04 -4.63
N LEU A 271 -18.79 -0.96 -3.90
CA LEU A 271 -18.44 -0.90 -2.49
C LEU A 271 -17.22 -1.78 -2.22
N VAL A 272 -16.30 -1.28 -1.41
CA VAL A 272 -15.15 -2.03 -0.90
C VAL A 272 -15.33 -2.31 0.58
N LEU A 273 -15.03 -3.52 1.01
CA LEU A 273 -14.83 -3.89 2.41
C LEU A 273 -13.38 -4.36 2.57
N SER A 274 -12.58 -3.63 3.35
CA SER A 274 -11.15 -3.98 3.46
C SER A 274 -10.50 -3.56 4.77
N ARG A 275 -9.28 -4.08 4.99
CA ARG A 275 -8.33 -3.49 5.93
C ARG A 275 -7.86 -2.13 5.44
N SER A 276 -7.41 -1.26 6.35
CA SER A 276 -6.99 0.11 6.07
C SER A 276 -5.46 0.31 6.06
N GLY A 277 -4.76 -0.59 5.37
CA GLY A 277 -3.34 -0.39 5.07
C GLY A 277 -3.14 0.86 4.19
N ALA A 278 -2.01 1.56 4.35
CA ALA A 278 -1.77 2.83 3.66
C ALA A 278 -1.93 2.76 2.13
N SER A 279 -1.43 1.68 1.49
CA SER A 279 -1.61 1.48 0.04
C SER A 279 -3.07 1.23 -0.32
N SER A 280 -3.78 0.39 0.43
CA SER A 280 -5.21 0.12 0.18
C SER A 280 -6.05 1.39 0.27
N VAL A 281 -5.82 2.20 1.30
CA VAL A 281 -6.50 3.50 1.46
C VAL A 281 -6.19 4.44 0.30
N ALA A 282 -4.92 4.51 -0.15
CA ALA A 282 -4.53 5.34 -1.28
C ALA A 282 -5.15 4.86 -2.61
N GLU A 283 -5.18 3.55 -2.85
CA GLU A 283 -5.77 2.94 -4.05
C GLU A 283 -7.29 3.15 -4.10
N ILE A 284 -7.99 2.98 -2.96
CA ILE A 284 -9.43 3.25 -2.80
C ILE A 284 -9.72 4.74 -3.06
N ALA A 285 -8.92 5.65 -2.49
CA ALA A 285 -9.05 7.08 -2.70
C ALA A 285 -8.83 7.47 -4.16
N ALA A 286 -7.78 6.93 -4.81
CA ALA A 286 -7.42 7.24 -6.19
C ALA A 286 -8.54 6.88 -7.17
N LEU A 287 -9.26 5.80 -6.93
CA LEU A 287 -10.39 5.35 -7.76
C LEU A 287 -11.76 5.81 -7.21
N ALA A 288 -11.76 6.59 -6.15
CA ALA A 288 -12.95 7.16 -5.52
C ALA A 288 -14.00 6.08 -5.19
N VAL A 289 -13.59 4.95 -4.62
CA VAL A 289 -14.50 3.83 -4.32
C VAL A 289 -15.07 3.97 -2.91
N PRO A 290 -16.40 3.92 -2.71
CA PRO A 290 -17.02 3.85 -1.39
C PRO A 290 -16.48 2.67 -0.58
N SER A 291 -16.22 2.86 0.72
CA SER A 291 -15.53 1.83 1.47
C SER A 291 -16.02 1.65 2.91
N VAL A 292 -16.06 0.41 3.37
CA VAL A 292 -16.13 0.03 4.78
C VAL A 292 -14.74 -0.45 5.18
N LEU A 293 -14.13 0.26 6.12
CA LEU A 293 -12.74 0.05 6.53
C LEU A 293 -12.69 -0.57 7.93
N VAL A 294 -12.05 -1.73 8.00
CA VAL A 294 -11.85 -2.50 9.23
C VAL A 294 -10.36 -2.55 9.55
N PRO A 295 -9.82 -1.64 10.38
CA PRO A 295 -8.41 -1.62 10.73
C PRO A 295 -7.93 -2.94 11.32
N TYR A 296 -6.69 -3.33 11.00
CA TYR A 296 -6.07 -4.49 11.61
C TYR A 296 -5.76 -4.22 13.10
N PRO A 297 -6.29 -5.00 14.06
CA PRO A 297 -6.25 -4.68 15.49
C PRO A 297 -4.85 -4.72 16.09
N HIS A 298 -3.92 -5.44 15.45
CA HIS A 298 -2.53 -5.54 15.91
C HIS A 298 -1.57 -4.66 15.08
N ALA A 299 -2.10 -3.67 14.36
CA ALA A 299 -1.28 -2.72 13.64
C ALA A 299 -0.40 -1.91 14.60
N THR A 300 0.88 -1.77 14.28
CA THR A 300 1.83 -1.04 15.13
C THR A 300 1.33 0.38 15.40
N ALA A 301 1.17 0.74 16.68
CA ALA A 301 0.67 2.03 17.13
C ALA A 301 -0.67 2.43 16.47
N ASP A 302 -1.50 1.44 16.16
CA ASP A 302 -2.84 1.62 15.58
C ASP A 302 -2.89 2.50 14.31
N HIS A 303 -1.82 2.41 13.50
CA HIS A 303 -1.71 3.25 12.29
C HIS A 303 -2.84 3.00 11.27
N GLN A 304 -3.46 1.80 11.27
CA GLN A 304 -4.53 1.51 10.32
C GLN A 304 -5.82 2.27 10.64
N THR A 305 -6.17 2.45 11.92
CA THR A 305 -7.29 3.31 12.30
C THR A 305 -7.06 4.75 11.85
N THR A 306 -5.85 5.27 12.05
CA THR A 306 -5.53 6.64 11.60
C THR A 306 -5.46 6.76 10.08
N ASN A 307 -4.99 5.73 9.36
CA ASN A 307 -5.03 5.72 7.90
C ASN A 307 -6.49 5.74 7.38
N ALA A 308 -7.39 4.94 8.00
CA ALA A 308 -8.81 4.91 7.62
C ALA A 308 -9.48 6.28 7.74
N ARG A 309 -9.10 7.07 8.75
CA ARG A 309 -9.66 8.41 8.98
C ARG A 309 -9.48 9.34 7.78
N TYR A 310 -8.46 9.13 6.97
CA TYR A 310 -8.28 9.90 5.73
C TYR A 310 -9.50 9.85 4.80
N LEU A 311 -10.15 8.70 4.69
CA LEU A 311 -11.38 8.53 3.91
C LEU A 311 -12.64 8.84 4.74
N VAL A 312 -12.67 8.39 5.99
CA VAL A 312 -13.85 8.46 6.87
C VAL A 312 -14.19 9.92 7.24
N ASP A 313 -13.20 10.71 7.62
CA ASP A 313 -13.39 12.11 8.03
C ASP A 313 -13.84 12.99 6.84
N ALA A 314 -13.60 12.56 5.62
CA ALA A 314 -14.09 13.19 4.41
C ALA A 314 -15.49 12.71 3.98
N GLY A 315 -16.06 11.72 4.66
CA GLY A 315 -17.34 11.10 4.28
C GLY A 315 -17.25 10.10 3.11
N ALA A 316 -16.03 9.65 2.77
CA ALA A 316 -15.77 8.70 1.69
C ALA A 316 -15.74 7.23 2.15
N GLY A 317 -15.84 6.99 3.47
CA GLY A 317 -15.78 5.64 4.04
C GLY A 317 -16.46 5.58 5.40
N VAL A 318 -16.73 4.35 5.83
CA VAL A 318 -17.20 4.01 7.17
C VAL A 318 -16.11 3.24 7.89
N LEU A 319 -15.87 3.57 9.16
CA LEU A 319 -14.92 2.88 10.03
C LEU A 319 -15.68 1.90 10.93
N CYS A 320 -15.25 0.64 10.95
CA CYS A 320 -15.68 -0.33 11.95
C CYS A 320 -14.47 -0.95 12.63
N ALA A 321 -14.45 -0.99 13.96
CA ALA A 321 -13.38 -1.68 14.67
C ALA A 321 -13.47 -3.21 14.46
N ASP A 322 -12.31 -3.88 14.37
CA ASP A 322 -12.27 -5.33 14.16
C ASP A 322 -13.03 -6.11 15.23
N ALA A 323 -13.03 -5.62 16.48
CA ALA A 323 -13.77 -6.24 17.59
C ALA A 323 -15.31 -6.14 17.44
N ASP A 324 -15.81 -5.26 16.60
CA ASP A 324 -17.24 -4.97 16.47
C ASP A 324 -17.86 -5.62 15.22
N ILE A 325 -17.04 -6.23 14.32
CA ILE A 325 -17.55 -6.76 13.05
C ILE A 325 -18.53 -7.93 13.22
N ASP A 326 -18.46 -8.67 14.32
CA ASP A 326 -19.39 -9.77 14.61
C ASP A 326 -20.78 -9.30 15.02
N GLY A 327 -20.91 -8.03 15.40
CA GLY A 327 -22.16 -7.42 15.80
C GLY A 327 -23.15 -7.23 14.64
N SER A 328 -24.43 -7.09 14.98
CA SER A 328 -25.48 -6.80 13.97
C SER A 328 -25.29 -5.42 13.33
N ALA A 329 -24.79 -4.42 14.08
CA ALA A 329 -24.57 -3.08 13.57
C ALA A 329 -23.62 -3.04 12.35
N PHE A 330 -22.56 -3.86 12.35
CA PHE A 330 -21.68 -4.00 11.18
C PHE A 330 -22.43 -4.60 9.99
N ALA A 331 -23.22 -5.66 10.23
CA ALA A 331 -23.98 -6.30 9.17
C ALA A 331 -25.02 -5.34 8.59
N ASP A 332 -25.76 -4.65 9.46
CA ASP A 332 -26.79 -3.68 9.06
C ASP A 332 -26.18 -2.53 8.22
N GLU A 333 -25.02 -1.99 8.63
CA GLU A 333 -24.32 -0.93 7.90
C GLU A 333 -23.80 -1.41 6.55
N LEU A 334 -23.13 -2.59 6.49
CA LEU A 334 -22.64 -3.16 5.25
C LEU A 334 -23.78 -3.42 4.26
N LEU A 335 -24.87 -4.02 4.74
CA LEU A 335 -26.04 -4.35 3.92
C LEU A 335 -26.80 -3.09 3.49
N HIS A 336 -26.89 -2.07 4.36
CA HIS A 336 -27.43 -0.75 3.99
C HIS A 336 -26.63 -0.14 2.83
N LEU A 337 -25.31 -0.11 2.94
CA LEU A 337 -24.46 0.42 1.86
C LEU A 337 -24.51 -0.41 0.57
N VAL A 338 -24.75 -1.71 0.65
CA VAL A 338 -25.00 -2.57 -0.53
C VAL A 338 -26.31 -2.18 -1.21
N ASP A 339 -27.36 -1.89 -0.45
CA ASP A 339 -28.71 -1.61 -0.95
C ASP A 339 -28.90 -0.13 -1.37
N ASP A 340 -28.21 0.82 -0.74
CA ASP A 340 -28.37 2.26 -0.96
C ASP A 340 -27.35 2.84 -1.96
N ALA A 341 -27.74 2.94 -3.22
CA ALA A 341 -26.93 3.53 -4.28
C ALA A 341 -26.65 5.02 -4.03
N ALA A 342 -27.60 5.77 -3.45
CA ALA A 342 -27.43 7.20 -3.22
C ALA A 342 -26.39 7.46 -2.12
N ALA A 343 -26.36 6.66 -1.07
CA ALA A 343 -25.31 6.70 -0.05
C ALA A 343 -23.92 6.43 -0.65
N ARG A 344 -23.80 5.39 -1.49
CA ARG A 344 -22.53 5.11 -2.19
C ARG A 344 -22.12 6.24 -3.13
N ASP A 345 -23.03 6.87 -3.84
CA ASP A 345 -22.72 7.99 -4.73
C ASP A 345 -22.25 9.23 -3.94
N ALA A 346 -22.84 9.51 -2.79
CA ALA A 346 -22.36 10.57 -1.91
C ALA A 346 -20.92 10.30 -1.42
N MET A 347 -20.63 9.06 -0.98
CA MET A 347 -19.28 8.64 -0.58
C MET A 347 -18.28 8.74 -1.75
N ARG A 348 -18.68 8.34 -2.96
CA ARG A 348 -17.86 8.45 -4.17
C ARG A 348 -17.51 9.90 -4.51
N GLN A 349 -18.46 10.81 -4.37
CA GLN A 349 -18.22 12.24 -4.60
C GLN A 349 -17.24 12.81 -3.56
N ALA A 350 -17.40 12.45 -2.29
CA ALA A 350 -16.48 12.82 -1.23
C ALA A 350 -15.06 12.31 -1.49
N ALA A 351 -14.92 11.05 -1.95
CA ALA A 351 -13.63 10.46 -2.28
C ALA A 351 -12.90 11.14 -3.44
N ARG A 352 -13.61 11.68 -4.44
CA ARG A 352 -12.99 12.40 -5.58
C ARG A 352 -12.14 13.59 -5.15
N GLY A 353 -12.50 14.25 -4.04
CA GLY A 353 -11.72 15.35 -3.47
C GLY A 353 -10.41 14.92 -2.81
N LEU A 354 -10.24 13.63 -2.58
CA LEU A 354 -9.09 13.03 -1.90
C LEU A 354 -8.09 12.37 -2.85
N ALA A 355 -8.42 12.28 -4.14
CA ALA A 355 -7.56 11.62 -5.11
C ALA A 355 -6.16 12.26 -5.14
N GLN A 356 -5.14 11.46 -4.88
CA GLN A 356 -3.73 11.86 -4.90
C GLN A 356 -3.06 11.30 -6.17
N ASP A 357 -3.72 11.48 -7.31
CA ASP A 357 -3.28 11.00 -8.62
C ASP A 357 -1.90 11.53 -9.03
N ARG A 358 -1.49 12.68 -8.50
CA ARG A 358 -0.18 13.30 -8.72
C ARG A 358 0.90 12.88 -7.72
N ALA A 359 0.62 11.97 -6.78
CA ALA A 359 1.56 11.64 -5.71
C ALA A 359 2.91 11.12 -6.24
N ALA A 360 2.90 10.25 -7.26
CA ALA A 360 4.12 9.76 -7.88
C ALA A 360 4.92 10.90 -8.57
N ALA A 361 4.22 11.80 -9.26
CA ALA A 361 4.85 12.95 -9.93
C ALA A 361 5.45 13.93 -8.91
N LEU A 362 4.72 14.28 -7.84
CA LEU A 362 5.23 15.16 -6.79
C LEU A 362 6.45 14.57 -6.06
N LEU A 363 6.45 13.26 -5.85
CA LEU A 363 7.59 12.59 -5.25
C LEU A 363 8.79 12.55 -6.22
N ALA A 364 8.55 12.36 -7.52
CA ALA A 364 9.58 12.44 -8.54
C ALA A 364 10.17 13.86 -8.63
N ASP A 365 9.33 14.90 -8.58
CA ASP A 365 9.79 16.32 -8.52
C ASP A 365 10.71 16.54 -7.31
N ALA A 366 10.36 15.99 -6.15
CA ALA A 366 11.18 16.07 -4.95
C ALA A 366 12.53 15.34 -5.11
N VAL A 367 12.58 14.21 -5.84
CA VAL A 367 13.84 13.50 -6.17
C VAL A 367 14.69 14.32 -7.10
N GLU A 368 14.13 14.87 -8.18
CA GLU A 368 14.84 15.72 -9.14
C GLU A 368 15.39 16.98 -8.48
N GLY A 369 14.71 17.52 -7.48
CA GLY A 369 15.14 18.67 -6.68
C GLY A 369 16.31 18.43 -5.71
N LEU A 370 16.85 17.21 -5.65
CA LEU A 370 18.02 16.87 -4.82
C LEU A 370 19.38 17.22 -5.48
N ARG A 371 19.36 17.65 -6.73
CA ARG A 371 20.55 18.11 -7.46
C ARG A 371 21.02 19.48 -7.04
#